data_88e064ab51552131add3304f7a4037f6
#
_entry.id   88e064ab51552131add3304f7a4037f6
#
_cell.length_a   1.000
_cell.length_b   1.000
_cell.length_c   1.000
_cell.angle_alpha   90.00
_cell.angle_beta   90.00
_cell.angle_gamma   90.00
#
_symmetry.space_group_name_H-M   'P 1'
#
loop_
_entity.id
_entity.type
_entity.pdbx_description
1 polymer ?
#
loop_
_entity_poly.entity_id
_entity_poly.type
_entity_poly.pdbx_seq_one_letter_code
_entity_poly.pdbx_strand_id
1 'polypeptide(L)'
;MSAYVFEGASGAGKETMARYFASFILCESNPPCLKCNACLTIYARTNPDVIMVSNDDKAEISVAKIRELVNDVFIRPRNGGKKIFIIKNAHLMNESAQNALLKVIEEPPEYAVFMLLCESKSKILPTILSRCTHVLVPPLSKNDLFEMSGSKNEFLAAYSMGNPGRYLSLLEDGEFPALRSEFFEKITSLTSKNRADIYTLCDFFEKNKDNKDRLFEMLILFFGDILLMKNFEEKRIVNGDKTEILKNFNNKTTKAAVLNSLECAAKLWREIGKYGAYPIYVNTMFIKLWEEING
;
A
#
# COMPACT_ATOMS: atom_id res chain seq x y z
N MET A 1 -22.10 12.69 15.12
CA MET A 1 -20.63 12.49 15.11
C MET A 1 -20.04 13.27 13.96
N SER A 2 -18.95 14.01 14.23
CA SER A 2 -18.35 14.95 13.27
C SER A 2 -16.92 14.57 12.86
N ALA A 3 -16.36 13.46 13.37
CA ALA A 3 -15.01 13.02 13.07
C ALA A 3 -14.95 11.52 12.72
N TYR A 4 -14.15 11.19 11.69
CA TYR A 4 -13.99 9.86 11.13
C TYR A 4 -12.50 9.56 10.91
N VAL A 5 -12.07 8.32 11.16
CA VAL A 5 -10.75 7.80 10.82
C VAL A 5 -10.90 6.71 9.78
N PHE A 6 -10.37 6.93 8.58
CA PHE A 6 -10.31 5.95 7.50
C PHE A 6 -8.95 5.24 7.56
N GLU A 7 -8.96 3.97 7.91
CA GLU A 7 -7.77 3.13 7.99
C GLU A 7 -7.68 2.17 6.80
N GLY A 8 -6.51 2.07 6.18
CA GLY A 8 -6.25 1.14 5.07
C GLY A 8 -4.85 1.35 4.49
N ALA A 9 -4.36 0.39 3.73
CA ALA A 9 -3.04 0.46 3.11
C ALA A 9 -2.87 1.71 2.21
N SER A 10 -1.62 2.12 1.93
CA SER A 10 -1.36 3.13 0.89
C SER A 10 -1.93 2.64 -0.44
N GLY A 11 -2.55 3.53 -1.20
CA GLY A 11 -3.21 3.15 -2.46
C GLY A 11 -4.57 2.45 -2.33
N ALA A 12 -5.07 2.15 -1.13
CA ALA A 12 -6.36 1.46 -0.91
C ALA A 12 -7.60 2.27 -1.32
N GLY A 13 -7.45 3.50 -1.82
CA GLY A 13 -8.58 4.34 -2.22
C GLY A 13 -9.21 5.18 -1.09
N LYS A 14 -8.53 5.33 0.07
CA LYS A 14 -9.02 6.13 1.21
C LYS A 14 -9.44 7.55 0.82
N GLU A 15 -8.66 8.23 -0.01
CA GLU A 15 -8.98 9.58 -0.49
C GLU A 15 -10.23 9.58 -1.38
N THR A 16 -10.37 8.60 -2.26
CA THR A 16 -11.56 8.45 -3.12
C THR A 16 -12.80 8.22 -2.28
N MET A 17 -12.70 7.35 -1.26
CA MET A 17 -13.78 7.08 -0.32
C MET A 17 -14.15 8.32 0.51
N ALA A 18 -13.16 9.07 1.01
CA ALA A 18 -13.40 10.30 1.76
C ALA A 18 -14.09 11.36 0.89
N ARG A 19 -13.70 11.51 -0.38
CA ARG A 19 -14.37 12.42 -1.34
C ARG A 19 -15.79 11.95 -1.67
N TYR A 20 -16.00 10.66 -1.84
CA TYR A 20 -17.35 10.12 -2.02
C TYR A 20 -18.23 10.39 -0.80
N PHE A 21 -17.68 10.20 0.40
CA PHE A 21 -18.37 10.51 1.64
C PHE A 21 -18.64 12.02 1.79
N ALA A 22 -17.70 12.89 1.37
CA ALA A 22 -17.91 14.32 1.29
C ALA A 22 -19.06 14.67 0.32
N SER A 23 -19.12 13.99 -0.82
CA SER A 23 -20.24 14.15 -1.77
C SER A 23 -21.57 13.70 -1.17
N PHE A 24 -21.56 12.64 -0.35
CA PHE A 24 -22.76 12.18 0.36
C PHE A 24 -23.31 13.22 1.36
N ILE A 25 -22.40 14.00 1.97
CA ILE A 25 -22.76 15.04 2.95
C ILE A 25 -23.24 16.32 2.26
N LEU A 26 -22.64 16.71 1.12
CA LEU A 26 -22.86 18.01 0.46
C LEU A 26 -23.83 17.94 -0.74
N CYS A 27 -24.14 16.76 -1.24
CA CYS A 27 -25.11 16.60 -2.32
C CYS A 27 -26.55 16.57 -1.76
N GLU A 28 -27.47 17.20 -2.45
CA GLU A 28 -28.90 17.16 -2.07
C GLU A 28 -29.55 15.80 -2.35
N SER A 29 -28.95 15.00 -3.23
CA SER A 29 -29.44 13.65 -3.59
C SER A 29 -28.79 12.58 -2.71
N ASN A 30 -29.54 11.52 -2.41
CA ASN A 30 -29.05 10.33 -1.72
C ASN A 30 -29.41 9.07 -2.53
N PRO A 31 -28.46 8.32 -3.11
CA PRO A 31 -27.00 8.54 -3.10
C PRO A 31 -26.53 9.78 -3.88
N PRO A 32 -25.26 10.21 -3.74
CA PRO A 32 -24.73 11.39 -4.44
C PRO A 32 -24.94 11.27 -5.95
N CYS A 33 -25.44 12.36 -6.56
CA CYS A 33 -25.77 12.34 -7.99
C CYS A 33 -24.58 12.37 -8.95
N LEU A 34 -23.36 12.69 -8.45
CA LEU A 34 -22.06 12.78 -9.17
C LEU A 34 -22.04 13.81 -10.35
N LYS A 35 -23.10 14.60 -10.51
CA LYS A 35 -23.27 15.57 -11.62
C LYS A 35 -23.60 16.98 -11.18
N CYS A 36 -24.01 17.22 -9.93
CA CYS A 36 -24.25 18.57 -9.42
C CYS A 36 -22.92 19.30 -9.14
N ASN A 37 -22.98 20.63 -8.98
CA ASN A 37 -21.79 21.44 -8.74
C ASN A 37 -21.01 21.00 -7.51
N ALA A 38 -21.66 20.64 -6.41
CA ALA A 38 -20.99 20.12 -5.20
C ALA A 38 -20.18 18.85 -5.53
N CYS A 39 -20.79 17.86 -6.18
CA CYS A 39 -20.11 16.62 -6.54
C CYS A 39 -18.94 16.88 -7.50
N LEU A 40 -19.14 17.64 -8.59
CA LEU A 40 -18.09 17.91 -9.58
C LEU A 40 -16.90 18.64 -8.96
N THR A 41 -17.15 19.68 -8.13
CA THR A 41 -16.08 20.44 -7.49
C THR A 41 -15.32 19.63 -6.43
N ILE A 42 -15.98 18.70 -5.72
CA ILE A 42 -15.31 17.77 -4.80
C ILE A 42 -14.34 16.87 -5.56
N TYR A 43 -14.79 16.27 -6.67
CA TYR A 43 -13.92 15.40 -7.47
C TYR A 43 -12.80 16.19 -8.18
N ALA A 44 -13.05 17.42 -8.60
CA ALA A 44 -12.06 18.33 -9.16
C ALA A 44 -11.12 18.95 -8.11
N ARG A 45 -11.34 18.69 -6.80
CA ARG A 45 -10.57 19.28 -5.66
C ARG A 45 -10.64 20.82 -5.61
N THR A 46 -11.72 21.39 -6.08
CA THR A 46 -11.93 22.86 -6.13
C THR A 46 -13.08 23.33 -5.25
N ASN A 47 -13.72 22.40 -4.50
CA ASN A 47 -14.82 22.78 -3.62
C ASN A 47 -14.29 23.59 -2.43
N PRO A 48 -14.80 24.84 -2.20
CA PRO A 48 -14.31 25.72 -1.13
C PRO A 48 -14.66 25.22 0.28
N ASP A 49 -15.64 24.35 0.42
CA ASP A 49 -16.09 23.80 1.69
C ASP A 49 -15.51 22.40 1.95
N VAL A 50 -14.57 21.93 1.10
CA VAL A 50 -13.80 20.71 1.31
C VAL A 50 -12.31 21.04 1.30
N ILE A 51 -11.74 21.14 2.50
CA ILE A 51 -10.34 21.48 2.71
C ILE A 51 -9.54 20.20 2.89
N MET A 52 -8.51 20.06 2.05
CA MET A 52 -7.61 18.90 2.12
C MET A 52 -6.23 19.33 2.62
N VAL A 53 -5.75 18.66 3.65
CA VAL A 53 -4.40 18.84 4.20
C VAL A 53 -3.57 17.59 3.96
N SER A 54 -2.36 17.79 3.41
CA SER A 54 -1.39 16.72 3.16
C SER A 54 0.00 17.11 3.68
N ASN A 55 0.92 16.17 3.70
CA ASN A 55 2.31 16.42 4.09
C ASN A 55 3.19 17.04 2.98
N ASP A 56 2.65 17.26 1.75
CA ASP A 56 3.35 17.85 0.61
C ASP A 56 4.73 17.21 0.37
N ASP A 57 4.77 15.89 0.32
CA ASP A 57 5.98 15.04 0.14
C ASP A 57 7.02 15.16 1.28
N LYS A 58 6.68 15.81 2.39
CA LYS A 58 7.50 15.83 3.60
C LYS A 58 7.28 14.57 4.44
N ALA A 59 8.29 14.24 5.26
CA ALA A 59 8.20 13.09 6.16
C ALA A 59 7.08 13.21 7.19
N GLU A 60 6.69 14.45 7.57
CA GLU A 60 5.68 14.72 8.60
C GLU A 60 4.73 15.85 8.20
N ILE A 61 3.53 15.84 8.79
CA ILE A 61 2.61 16.98 8.77
C ILE A 61 2.96 17.91 9.91
N SER A 62 3.36 19.15 9.58
CA SER A 62 3.79 20.11 10.58
C SER A 62 2.65 20.63 11.47
N VAL A 63 2.97 20.97 12.71
CA VAL A 63 2.03 21.61 13.64
C VAL A 63 1.46 22.92 13.08
N ALA A 64 2.28 23.69 12.35
CA ALA A 64 1.85 24.95 11.73
C ALA A 64 0.68 24.71 10.77
N LYS A 65 0.78 23.69 9.91
CA LYS A 65 -0.26 23.34 8.94
C LYS A 65 -1.57 22.90 9.62
N ILE A 66 -1.47 22.17 10.72
CA ILE A 66 -2.65 21.78 11.52
C ILE A 66 -3.25 23.01 12.24
N ARG A 67 -2.45 23.95 12.71
CA ARG A 67 -2.96 25.21 13.30
C ARG A 67 -3.68 26.07 12.27
N GLU A 68 -3.20 26.14 11.03
CA GLU A 68 -3.91 26.81 9.95
C GLU A 68 -5.28 26.16 9.71
N LEU A 69 -5.33 24.82 9.63
CA LEU A 69 -6.58 24.08 9.53
C LEU A 69 -7.52 24.40 10.69
N VAL A 70 -7.02 24.42 11.94
CA VAL A 70 -7.81 24.73 13.14
C VAL A 70 -8.40 26.14 13.08
N ASN A 71 -7.66 27.13 12.57
CA ASN A 71 -8.17 28.47 12.36
C ASN A 71 -9.28 28.49 11.30
N ASP A 72 -9.12 27.73 10.22
CA ASP A 72 -10.11 27.61 9.15
C ASP A 72 -11.40 26.90 9.59
N VAL A 73 -11.35 26.12 10.66
CA VAL A 73 -12.55 25.45 11.21
C VAL A 73 -13.60 26.46 11.66
N PHE A 74 -13.20 27.61 12.20
CA PHE A 74 -14.14 28.63 12.70
C PHE A 74 -14.69 29.54 11.60
N ILE A 75 -14.21 29.41 10.36
CA ILE A 75 -14.78 30.09 9.20
C ILE A 75 -15.95 29.28 8.67
N ARG A 76 -17.15 29.87 8.65
CA ARG A 76 -18.38 29.19 8.16
C ARG A 76 -18.25 28.73 6.70
N PRO A 77 -18.97 27.65 6.31
CA PRO A 77 -19.01 27.19 4.92
C PRO A 77 -19.59 28.28 4.00
N ARG A 78 -19.09 28.34 2.76
CA ARG A 78 -19.50 29.36 1.77
C ARG A 78 -20.89 29.08 1.17
N ASN A 79 -21.19 27.79 0.96
CA ASN A 79 -22.43 27.37 0.31
C ASN A 79 -23.55 26.99 1.33
N GLY A 80 -23.34 27.28 2.62
CA GLY A 80 -24.21 26.80 3.70
C GLY A 80 -24.04 25.28 3.95
N GLY A 81 -24.58 24.76 5.01
CA GLY A 81 -24.48 23.32 5.31
C GLY A 81 -23.19 22.93 6.03
N LYS A 82 -22.40 22.01 5.49
CA LYS A 82 -21.23 21.44 6.17
C LYS A 82 -19.92 21.88 5.52
N LYS A 83 -18.84 21.93 6.33
CA LYS A 83 -17.47 22.16 5.90
C LYS A 83 -16.65 20.93 6.28
N ILE A 84 -15.91 20.36 5.33
CA ILE A 84 -15.25 19.09 5.48
C ILE A 84 -13.75 19.27 5.45
N PHE A 85 -13.06 18.68 6.41
CA PHE A 85 -11.62 18.72 6.56
C PHE A 85 -11.06 17.31 6.39
N ILE A 86 -10.31 17.08 5.30
CA ILE A 86 -9.69 15.81 4.99
C ILE A 86 -8.20 15.90 5.26
N ILE A 87 -7.69 15.15 6.25
CA ILE A 87 -6.28 15.12 6.62
C ILE A 87 -5.69 13.82 6.03
N LYS A 88 -4.93 13.94 4.95
CA LYS A 88 -4.23 12.81 4.32
C LYS A 88 -3.03 12.42 5.15
N ASN A 89 -2.73 11.12 5.19
CA ASN A 89 -1.59 10.59 5.93
C ASN A 89 -1.55 11.06 7.40
N ALA A 90 -2.70 11.08 8.05
CA ALA A 90 -2.83 11.58 9.43
C ALA A 90 -1.87 10.88 10.42
N HIS A 91 -1.44 9.66 10.14
CA HIS A 91 -0.42 8.91 10.87
C HIS A 91 1.00 9.51 10.79
N LEU A 92 1.21 10.53 9.93
CA LEU A 92 2.45 11.30 9.83
C LEU A 92 2.39 12.61 10.64
N MET A 93 1.29 12.89 11.34
CA MET A 93 1.25 13.98 12.33
C MET A 93 2.10 13.60 13.54
N ASN A 94 3.03 14.48 13.95
CA ASN A 94 3.68 14.33 15.25
C ASN A 94 2.69 14.60 16.39
N GLU A 95 3.07 14.25 17.62
CA GLU A 95 2.20 14.36 18.79
C GLU A 95 1.67 15.79 19.01
N SER A 96 2.51 16.79 18.80
CA SER A 96 2.11 18.20 18.93
C SER A 96 1.04 18.63 17.92
N ALA A 97 1.13 18.11 16.67
CA ALA A 97 0.11 18.35 15.64
C ALA A 97 -1.21 17.66 15.99
N GLN A 98 -1.14 16.42 16.46
CA GLN A 98 -2.32 15.68 16.90
C GLN A 98 -3.00 16.35 18.10
N ASN A 99 -2.22 16.83 19.08
CA ASN A 99 -2.76 17.56 20.24
C ASN A 99 -3.40 18.91 19.84
N ALA A 100 -2.85 19.61 18.84
CA ALA A 100 -3.48 20.82 18.31
C ALA A 100 -4.85 20.56 17.67
N LEU A 101 -5.04 19.39 17.06
CA LEU A 101 -6.30 18.99 16.42
C LEU A 101 -7.37 18.56 17.46
N LEU A 102 -6.96 18.06 18.63
CA LEU A 102 -7.87 17.53 19.65
C LEU A 102 -8.99 18.50 20.03
N LYS A 103 -8.67 19.79 20.26
CA LYS A 103 -9.63 20.80 20.70
C LYS A 103 -10.83 20.92 19.76
N VAL A 104 -10.58 20.90 18.45
CA VAL A 104 -11.65 21.05 17.45
C VAL A 104 -12.37 19.74 17.14
N ILE A 105 -11.77 18.60 17.47
CA ILE A 105 -12.44 17.29 17.38
C ILE A 105 -13.35 17.06 18.60
N GLU A 106 -12.96 17.59 19.78
CA GLU A 106 -13.75 17.49 21.02
C GLU A 106 -15.04 18.33 20.94
N GLU A 107 -14.91 19.59 20.55
CA GLU A 107 -16.00 20.55 20.45
C GLU A 107 -16.06 21.16 19.04
N PRO A 108 -16.41 20.37 18.03
CA PRO A 108 -16.47 20.87 16.66
C PRO A 108 -17.67 21.79 16.46
N PRO A 109 -17.54 22.89 15.68
CA PRO A 109 -18.71 23.59 15.19
C PRO A 109 -19.69 22.64 14.50
N GLU A 110 -21.00 22.88 14.62
CA GLU A 110 -22.03 21.99 14.07
C GLU A 110 -21.87 21.68 12.58
N TYR A 111 -21.26 22.61 11.83
CA TYR A 111 -21.03 22.46 10.39
C TYR A 111 -19.73 21.72 10.06
N ALA A 112 -18.80 21.53 11.00
CA ALA A 112 -17.50 20.93 10.72
C ALA A 112 -17.56 19.40 10.73
N VAL A 113 -16.91 18.78 9.74
CA VAL A 113 -16.72 17.31 9.64
C VAL A 113 -15.24 17.03 9.37
N PHE A 114 -14.65 16.15 10.15
CA PHE A 114 -13.24 15.76 10.03
C PHE A 114 -13.09 14.33 9.49
N MET A 115 -12.19 14.13 8.55
CA MET A 115 -11.85 12.82 7.98
C MET A 115 -10.33 12.64 8.02
N LEU A 116 -9.85 11.79 8.91
CA LEU A 116 -8.43 11.45 9.06
C LEU A 116 -8.14 10.18 8.27
N LEU A 117 -7.28 10.28 7.25
CA LEU A 117 -6.88 9.13 6.44
C LEU A 117 -5.53 8.62 6.94
N CYS A 118 -5.46 7.36 7.39
CA CYS A 118 -4.23 6.77 7.93
C CYS A 118 -3.98 5.37 7.35
N GLU A 119 -2.72 4.94 7.39
CA GLU A 119 -2.37 3.56 7.05
C GLU A 119 -2.57 2.63 8.24
N SER A 120 -2.28 3.13 9.43
CA SER A 120 -2.51 2.42 10.70
C SER A 120 -2.92 3.41 11.78
N LYS A 121 -3.98 3.06 12.50
CA LYS A 121 -4.45 3.81 13.67
C LYS A 121 -3.48 3.77 14.85
N SER A 122 -2.53 2.84 14.88
CA SER A 122 -1.55 2.73 15.98
C SER A 122 -0.67 3.98 16.16
N LYS A 123 -0.56 4.81 15.11
CA LYS A 123 0.16 6.08 15.12
C LYS A 123 -0.72 7.30 15.43
N ILE A 124 -2.02 7.10 15.65
CA ILE A 124 -2.98 8.15 16.04
C ILE A 124 -3.20 8.05 17.54
N LEU A 125 -3.19 9.20 18.22
CA LEU A 125 -3.40 9.24 19.67
C LEU A 125 -4.73 8.60 20.06
N PRO A 126 -4.77 7.80 21.13
CA PRO A 126 -6.01 7.19 21.64
C PRO A 126 -7.10 8.21 21.95
N THR A 127 -6.72 9.42 22.37
CA THR A 127 -7.61 10.55 22.64
C THR A 127 -8.36 11.05 21.40
N ILE A 128 -7.72 11.01 20.21
CA ILE A 128 -8.38 11.30 18.93
C ILE A 128 -9.28 10.13 18.55
N LEU A 129 -8.75 8.89 18.62
CA LEU A 129 -9.50 7.69 18.21
C LEU A 129 -10.79 7.52 19.00
N SER A 130 -10.81 7.84 20.31
CA SER A 130 -12.01 7.72 21.14
C SER A 130 -13.15 8.67 20.73
N ARG A 131 -12.86 9.71 19.93
CA ARG A 131 -13.81 10.72 19.46
C ARG A 131 -14.16 10.58 17.99
N CYS A 132 -13.56 9.62 17.31
CA CYS A 132 -13.77 9.37 15.88
C CYS A 132 -14.52 8.07 15.62
N THR A 133 -15.36 8.07 14.59
CA THR A 133 -15.89 6.81 14.02
C THR A 133 -14.79 6.18 13.18
N HIS A 134 -14.47 4.91 13.46
CA HIS A 134 -13.49 4.17 12.71
C HIS A 134 -14.12 3.50 11.48
N VAL A 135 -13.55 3.76 10.32
CA VAL A 135 -13.93 3.21 9.01
C VAL A 135 -12.73 2.44 8.45
N LEU A 136 -12.86 1.13 8.36
CA LEU A 136 -11.86 0.30 7.69
C LEU A 136 -12.12 0.33 6.18
N VAL A 137 -11.06 0.59 5.40
CA VAL A 137 -11.08 0.50 3.94
C VAL A 137 -10.47 -0.84 3.55
N PRO A 138 -11.30 -1.85 3.25
CA PRO A 138 -10.84 -3.19 2.94
C PRO A 138 -10.18 -3.23 1.55
N PRO A 139 -9.33 -4.24 1.26
CA PRO A 139 -8.90 -4.51 -0.09
C PRO A 139 -10.09 -4.88 -0.98
N LEU A 140 -10.01 -4.50 -2.25
CA LEU A 140 -11.02 -4.82 -3.26
C LEU A 140 -10.92 -6.29 -3.69
N SER A 141 -12.06 -6.85 -4.11
CA SER A 141 -12.05 -8.15 -4.77
C SER A 141 -11.41 -8.06 -6.16
N LYS A 142 -11.00 -9.21 -6.73
CA LYS A 142 -10.47 -9.25 -8.11
C LYS A 142 -11.48 -8.69 -9.12
N ASN A 143 -12.75 -9.01 -8.96
CA ASN A 143 -13.80 -8.54 -9.85
C ASN A 143 -13.96 -7.03 -9.78
N ASP A 144 -13.93 -6.45 -8.59
CA ASP A 144 -14.01 -4.98 -8.42
C ASP A 144 -12.81 -4.27 -9.06
N LEU A 145 -11.60 -4.86 -8.97
CA LEU A 145 -10.42 -4.35 -9.65
C LEU A 145 -10.57 -4.36 -11.18
N PHE A 146 -11.13 -5.45 -11.73
CA PHE A 146 -11.39 -5.57 -13.17
C PHE A 146 -12.44 -4.58 -13.65
N GLU A 147 -13.54 -4.43 -12.92
CA GLU A 147 -14.58 -3.48 -13.25
C GLU A 147 -14.07 -2.03 -13.21
N MET A 148 -13.30 -1.69 -12.18
CA MET A 148 -12.75 -0.35 -12.00
C MET A 148 -11.77 0.04 -13.12
N SER A 149 -10.93 -0.90 -13.57
CA SER A 149 -9.86 -0.62 -14.53
C SER A 149 -10.23 -0.90 -15.99
N GLY A 150 -11.28 -1.68 -16.24
CA GLY A 150 -11.61 -2.22 -17.55
C GLY A 150 -10.63 -3.31 -18.06
N SER A 151 -9.67 -3.73 -17.23
CA SER A 151 -8.63 -4.72 -17.57
C SER A 151 -8.76 -5.98 -16.72
N LYS A 152 -8.66 -7.16 -17.35
CA LYS A 152 -8.72 -8.47 -16.67
C LYS A 152 -7.34 -9.11 -16.63
N ASN A 153 -6.46 -8.60 -15.78
CA ASN A 153 -5.15 -9.21 -15.55
C ASN A 153 -5.15 -9.94 -14.20
N GLU A 154 -5.33 -11.27 -14.24
CA GLU A 154 -5.43 -12.15 -13.06
C GLU A 154 -4.18 -12.07 -12.17
N PHE A 155 -2.99 -12.07 -12.79
CA PHE A 155 -1.73 -12.00 -12.06
C PHE A 155 -1.61 -10.66 -11.34
N LEU A 156 -1.80 -9.52 -12.02
CA LEU A 156 -1.67 -8.20 -11.40
C LEU A 156 -2.72 -7.99 -10.31
N ALA A 157 -3.93 -8.52 -10.47
CA ALA A 157 -4.96 -8.46 -9.44
C ALA A 157 -4.55 -9.26 -8.19
N ALA A 158 -3.97 -10.45 -8.36
CA ALA A 158 -3.43 -11.24 -7.25
C ALA A 158 -2.22 -10.53 -6.60
N TYR A 159 -1.28 -10.04 -7.41
CA TYR A 159 -0.06 -9.36 -6.97
C TYR A 159 -0.36 -8.04 -6.23
N SER A 160 -1.40 -7.30 -6.64
CA SER A 160 -1.83 -6.08 -5.95
C SER A 160 -2.50 -6.32 -4.60
N MET A 161 -2.86 -7.57 -4.27
CA MET A 161 -3.53 -7.95 -3.01
C MET A 161 -4.81 -7.14 -2.75
N GLY A 162 -5.58 -6.82 -3.79
CA GLY A 162 -6.79 -6.03 -3.67
C GLY A 162 -6.58 -4.52 -3.51
N ASN A 163 -5.36 -4.04 -3.71
CA ASN A 163 -5.03 -2.62 -3.64
C ASN A 163 -5.25 -1.94 -5.00
N PRO A 164 -6.28 -1.07 -5.15
CA PRO A 164 -6.62 -0.46 -6.43
C PRO A 164 -5.52 0.45 -7.00
N GLY A 165 -4.88 1.26 -6.15
CA GLY A 165 -3.82 2.16 -6.60
C GLY A 165 -2.61 1.39 -7.12
N ARG A 166 -2.23 0.31 -6.43
CA ARG A 166 -1.16 -0.58 -6.86
C ARG A 166 -1.51 -1.30 -8.16
N TYR A 167 -2.74 -1.79 -8.29
CA TYR A 167 -3.19 -2.48 -9.49
C TYR A 167 -3.11 -1.57 -10.72
N LEU A 168 -3.63 -0.33 -10.62
CA LEU A 168 -3.56 0.66 -11.69
C LEU A 168 -2.11 1.03 -12.06
N SER A 169 -1.27 1.30 -11.06
CA SER A 169 0.15 1.61 -11.27
C SER A 169 0.89 0.48 -11.99
N LEU A 170 0.59 -0.79 -11.69
CA LEU A 170 1.20 -1.94 -12.36
C LEU A 170 0.67 -2.17 -13.78
N LEU A 171 -0.58 -1.79 -14.07
CA LEU A 171 -1.13 -1.84 -15.44
C LEU A 171 -0.45 -0.83 -16.38
N GLU A 172 -0.05 0.32 -15.84
CA GLU A 172 0.63 1.39 -16.58
C GLU A 172 2.15 1.19 -16.67
N ASP A 173 2.71 0.29 -15.86
CA ASP A 173 4.14 0.03 -15.78
C ASP A 173 4.61 -0.89 -16.91
N GLY A 174 5.17 -0.28 -17.97
CA GLY A 174 5.68 -1.03 -19.13
C GLY A 174 6.96 -1.83 -18.86
N GLU A 175 7.72 -1.54 -17.78
CA GLU A 175 8.98 -2.22 -17.46
C GLU A 175 8.78 -3.45 -16.57
N PHE A 176 7.74 -3.45 -15.75
CA PHE A 176 7.48 -4.52 -14.78
C PHE A 176 7.36 -5.93 -15.41
N PRO A 177 6.68 -6.11 -16.57
CA PRO A 177 6.58 -7.44 -17.19
C PRO A 177 7.95 -8.01 -17.60
N ALA A 178 8.85 -7.18 -18.14
CA ALA A 178 10.19 -7.58 -18.53
C ALA A 178 11.05 -7.94 -17.31
N LEU A 179 11.06 -7.09 -16.28
CA LEU A 179 11.75 -7.31 -15.01
C LEU A 179 11.30 -8.63 -14.36
N ARG A 180 9.99 -8.87 -14.33
CA ARG A 180 9.42 -10.11 -13.79
C ARG A 180 9.81 -11.33 -14.60
N SER A 181 9.80 -11.24 -15.91
CA SER A 181 10.18 -12.38 -16.79
C SER A 181 11.63 -12.79 -16.55
N GLU A 182 12.54 -11.82 -16.49
CA GLU A 182 13.95 -12.05 -16.19
C GLU A 182 14.15 -12.61 -14.78
N PHE A 183 13.43 -12.12 -13.77
CA PHE A 183 13.45 -12.67 -12.43
C PHE A 183 13.12 -14.18 -12.43
N PHE A 184 12.03 -14.60 -13.12
CA PHE A 184 11.64 -16.01 -13.17
C PHE A 184 12.62 -16.89 -13.95
N GLU A 185 13.35 -16.33 -14.90
CA GLU A 185 14.44 -17.03 -15.57
C GLU A 185 15.62 -17.26 -14.61
N LYS A 186 16.05 -16.21 -13.91
CA LYS A 186 17.25 -16.25 -13.05
C LYS A 186 17.02 -17.01 -11.74
N ILE A 187 15.82 -16.97 -11.14
CA ILE A 187 15.55 -17.61 -9.85
C ILE A 187 15.75 -19.13 -9.87
N THR A 188 15.64 -19.76 -11.04
CA THR A 188 15.86 -21.19 -11.22
C THR A 188 17.30 -21.60 -10.89
N SER A 189 18.27 -20.69 -10.95
CA SER A 189 19.68 -20.94 -10.60
C SER A 189 19.86 -21.37 -9.15
N LEU A 190 18.94 -21.00 -8.24
CA LEU A 190 18.99 -21.45 -6.84
C LEU A 190 18.88 -22.96 -6.67
N THR A 191 18.28 -23.68 -7.63
CA THR A 191 18.18 -25.14 -7.60
C THR A 191 19.25 -25.83 -8.45
N SER A 192 20.22 -25.07 -8.99
CA SER A 192 21.38 -25.62 -9.69
C SER A 192 22.36 -26.25 -8.69
N LYS A 193 22.94 -27.39 -9.07
CA LYS A 193 24.05 -27.99 -8.30
C LYS A 193 25.37 -27.22 -8.43
N ASN A 194 25.51 -26.41 -9.46
CA ASN A 194 26.67 -25.56 -9.66
C ASN A 194 26.47 -24.22 -8.96
N ARG A 195 27.21 -23.98 -7.88
CA ARG A 195 27.17 -22.74 -7.11
C ARG A 195 27.47 -21.49 -7.96
N ALA A 196 28.25 -21.62 -9.02
CA ALA A 196 28.56 -20.49 -9.90
C ALA A 196 27.33 -19.90 -10.60
N ASP A 197 26.26 -20.70 -10.79
CA ASP A 197 25.05 -20.22 -11.46
C ASP A 197 24.31 -19.14 -10.65
N ILE A 198 24.54 -19.07 -9.33
CA ILE A 198 23.94 -18.04 -8.45
C ILE A 198 24.39 -16.64 -8.86
N TYR A 199 25.61 -16.49 -9.38
CA TYR A 199 26.12 -15.18 -9.76
C TYR A 199 25.27 -14.48 -10.81
N THR A 200 24.56 -15.24 -11.65
CA THR A 200 23.61 -14.66 -12.62
C THR A 200 22.46 -13.96 -11.93
N LEU A 201 21.96 -14.52 -10.81
CA LEU A 201 20.89 -13.93 -10.00
C LEU A 201 21.40 -12.74 -9.17
N CYS A 202 22.63 -12.84 -8.62
CA CYS A 202 23.29 -11.72 -7.93
C CYS A 202 23.46 -10.52 -8.86
N ASP A 203 24.03 -10.74 -10.04
CA ASP A 203 24.24 -9.71 -11.06
C ASP A 203 22.91 -9.06 -11.50
N PHE A 204 21.84 -9.86 -11.68
CA PHE A 204 20.51 -9.35 -11.98
C PHE A 204 19.99 -8.40 -10.90
N PHE A 205 20.10 -8.77 -9.62
CA PHE A 205 19.69 -7.92 -8.50
C PHE A 205 20.55 -6.65 -8.40
N GLU A 206 21.86 -6.75 -8.64
CA GLU A 206 22.75 -5.60 -8.61
C GLU A 206 22.47 -4.60 -9.73
N LYS A 207 22.25 -5.08 -10.96
CA LYS A 207 21.89 -4.24 -12.11
C LYS A 207 20.55 -3.52 -11.93
N ASN A 208 19.63 -4.14 -11.23
CA ASN A 208 18.28 -3.62 -11.00
C ASN A 208 18.11 -3.06 -9.56
N LYS A 209 19.17 -2.54 -8.94
CA LYS A 209 19.16 -2.02 -7.55
C LYS A 209 18.09 -0.94 -7.29
N ASP A 210 17.74 -0.16 -8.30
CA ASP A 210 16.74 0.90 -8.19
C ASP A 210 15.32 0.30 -8.06
N ASN A 211 15.12 -0.93 -8.51
CA ASN A 211 13.91 -1.74 -8.35
C ASN A 211 14.00 -2.75 -7.18
N LYS A 212 14.93 -2.55 -6.25
CA LYS A 212 15.21 -3.50 -5.15
C LYS A 212 13.96 -3.94 -4.38
N ASP A 213 13.07 -3.01 -4.03
CA ASP A 213 11.87 -3.33 -3.27
C ASP A 213 10.94 -4.27 -4.03
N ARG A 214 10.80 -4.07 -5.35
CA ARG A 214 10.05 -4.97 -6.24
C ARG A 214 10.69 -6.34 -6.36
N LEU A 215 12.02 -6.40 -6.48
CA LEU A 215 12.77 -7.65 -6.56
C LEU A 215 12.65 -8.49 -5.30
N PHE A 216 12.80 -7.86 -4.13
CA PHE A 216 12.62 -8.55 -2.85
C PHE A 216 11.17 -9.00 -2.64
N GLU A 217 10.20 -8.19 -3.05
CA GLU A 217 8.81 -8.57 -3.00
C GLU A 217 8.51 -9.78 -3.91
N MET A 218 9.00 -9.78 -5.16
CA MET A 218 8.88 -10.94 -6.04
C MET A 218 9.54 -12.19 -5.45
N LEU A 219 10.69 -12.05 -4.80
CA LEU A 219 11.39 -13.15 -4.13
C LEU A 219 10.57 -13.73 -2.97
N ILE A 220 10.00 -12.87 -2.13
CA ILE A 220 9.16 -13.27 -1.00
C ILE A 220 7.88 -13.96 -1.49
N LEU A 221 7.23 -13.39 -2.50
CA LEU A 221 6.03 -14.00 -3.10
C LEU A 221 6.35 -15.35 -3.77
N PHE A 222 7.49 -15.47 -4.43
CA PHE A 222 7.94 -16.72 -5.02
C PHE A 222 8.07 -17.83 -3.97
N PHE A 223 8.79 -17.60 -2.87
CA PHE A 223 8.91 -18.58 -1.79
C PHE A 223 7.57 -18.81 -1.07
N GLY A 224 6.74 -17.78 -0.94
CA GLY A 224 5.38 -17.89 -0.41
C GLY A 224 4.51 -18.84 -1.25
N ASP A 225 4.55 -18.72 -2.58
CA ASP A 225 3.83 -19.59 -3.49
C ASP A 225 4.32 -21.05 -3.39
N ILE A 226 5.64 -21.26 -3.27
CA ILE A 226 6.20 -22.61 -3.04
C ILE A 226 5.70 -23.19 -1.71
N LEU A 227 5.63 -22.42 -0.64
CA LEU A 227 5.08 -22.86 0.64
C LEU A 227 3.59 -23.21 0.54
N LEU A 228 2.81 -22.44 -0.20
CA LEU A 228 1.40 -22.74 -0.46
C LEU A 228 1.26 -24.08 -1.23
N MET A 229 2.12 -24.36 -2.22
CA MET A 229 2.16 -25.65 -2.89
C MET A 229 2.52 -26.78 -1.93
N LYS A 230 3.51 -26.60 -1.05
CA LYS A 230 3.89 -27.58 -0.02
C LYS A 230 2.75 -27.88 0.98
N ASN A 231 1.82 -26.94 1.17
CA ASN A 231 0.67 -27.09 2.05
C ASN A 231 -0.63 -27.48 1.30
N PHE A 232 -0.57 -27.77 -0.01
CA PHE A 232 -1.73 -28.09 -0.84
C PHE A 232 -2.76 -26.96 -0.98
N GLU A 233 -2.31 -25.69 -0.85
CA GLU A 233 -3.15 -24.49 -0.96
C GLU A 233 -2.97 -23.76 -2.32
N GLU A 234 -2.89 -24.51 -3.41
CA GLU A 234 -2.56 -23.98 -4.75
C GLU A 234 -3.52 -22.90 -5.26
N LYS A 235 -4.76 -22.87 -4.76
CA LYS A 235 -5.75 -21.82 -5.12
C LYS A 235 -5.36 -20.42 -4.68
N ARG A 236 -4.41 -20.29 -3.76
CA ARG A 236 -3.95 -19.02 -3.18
C ARG A 236 -2.66 -18.48 -3.81
N ILE A 237 -2.09 -19.23 -4.77
CA ILE A 237 -0.85 -18.86 -5.47
C ILE A 237 -1.05 -17.55 -6.23
N VAL A 238 -0.11 -16.63 -6.07
CA VAL A 238 -0.08 -15.34 -6.77
C VAL A 238 0.46 -15.51 -8.19
N ASN A 239 1.55 -16.27 -8.37
CA ASN A 239 2.22 -16.48 -9.65
C ASN A 239 1.67 -17.71 -10.41
N GLY A 240 0.33 -17.82 -10.51
CA GLY A 240 -0.33 -18.97 -11.16
C GLY A 240 0.01 -19.13 -12.64
N ASP A 241 0.40 -18.06 -13.34
CA ASP A 241 0.88 -18.09 -14.73
C ASP A 241 2.30 -18.68 -14.89
N LYS A 242 3.04 -18.88 -13.78
CA LYS A 242 4.39 -19.47 -13.72
C LYS A 242 4.41 -20.85 -13.04
N THR A 243 3.28 -21.58 -13.08
CA THR A 243 3.09 -22.83 -12.35
C THR A 243 4.15 -23.89 -12.66
N GLU A 244 4.66 -23.99 -13.89
CA GLU A 244 5.71 -24.96 -14.25
C GLU A 244 7.01 -24.69 -13.51
N ILE A 245 7.45 -23.43 -13.44
CA ILE A 245 8.67 -23.03 -12.71
C ILE A 245 8.49 -23.32 -11.23
N LEU A 246 7.33 -22.95 -10.67
CA LEU A 246 7.00 -23.19 -9.27
C LEU A 246 7.00 -24.69 -8.95
N LYS A 247 6.38 -25.55 -9.77
CA LYS A 247 6.38 -27.01 -9.59
C LYS A 247 7.78 -27.61 -9.65
N ASN A 248 8.58 -27.19 -10.63
CA ASN A 248 9.95 -27.67 -10.75
C ASN A 248 10.80 -27.31 -9.53
N PHE A 249 10.64 -26.08 -9.02
CA PHE A 249 11.33 -25.62 -7.81
C PHE A 249 10.81 -26.37 -6.56
N ASN A 250 9.50 -26.53 -6.45
CA ASN A 250 8.86 -27.25 -5.36
C ASN A 250 9.36 -28.70 -5.25
N ASN A 251 9.52 -29.40 -6.37
CA ASN A 251 9.98 -30.80 -6.41
C ASN A 251 11.44 -30.95 -5.96
N LYS A 252 12.26 -29.91 -6.12
CA LYS A 252 13.70 -29.94 -5.79
C LYS A 252 14.01 -29.44 -4.37
N THR A 253 13.03 -28.95 -3.63
CA THR A 253 13.25 -28.30 -2.35
C THR A 253 12.45 -28.93 -1.23
N THR A 254 12.92 -28.81 0.01
CA THR A 254 12.17 -29.22 1.20
C THR A 254 11.34 -28.04 1.74
N LYS A 255 10.30 -28.33 2.53
CA LYS A 255 9.49 -27.29 3.20
C LYS A 255 10.34 -26.43 4.13
N ALA A 256 11.28 -27.04 4.87
CA ALA A 256 12.17 -26.35 5.80
C ALA A 256 13.09 -25.37 5.05
N ALA A 257 13.74 -25.83 3.94
CA ALA A 257 14.59 -24.98 3.14
C ALA A 257 13.85 -23.76 2.58
N VAL A 258 12.62 -23.94 2.09
CA VAL A 258 11.81 -22.84 1.57
C VAL A 258 11.41 -21.85 2.66
N LEU A 259 11.05 -22.35 3.86
CA LEU A 259 10.72 -21.49 5.00
C LEU A 259 11.93 -20.65 5.46
N ASN A 260 13.09 -21.30 5.65
CA ASN A 260 14.34 -20.61 6.01
C ASN A 260 14.74 -19.57 4.95
N SER A 261 14.55 -19.90 3.66
CA SER A 261 14.82 -18.98 2.55
C SER A 261 13.89 -17.76 2.59
N LEU A 262 12.61 -17.96 2.85
CA LEU A 262 11.63 -16.87 2.99
C LEU A 262 12.00 -15.94 4.15
N GLU A 263 12.31 -16.51 5.31
CA GLU A 263 12.69 -15.75 6.51
C GLU A 263 13.99 -14.96 6.28
N CYS A 264 14.98 -15.58 5.63
CA CYS A 264 16.25 -14.94 5.26
C CYS A 264 16.01 -13.74 4.32
N ALA A 265 15.24 -13.92 3.24
CA ALA A 265 14.92 -12.86 2.30
C ALA A 265 14.15 -11.71 2.97
N ALA A 266 13.14 -12.02 3.79
CA ALA A 266 12.33 -11.03 4.50
C ALA A 266 13.14 -10.26 5.57
N LYS A 267 14.08 -10.91 6.24
CA LYS A 267 14.99 -10.26 7.21
C LYS A 267 15.90 -9.28 6.49
N LEU A 268 16.56 -9.72 5.43
CA LEU A 268 17.51 -8.90 4.69
C LEU A 268 16.84 -7.71 4.00
N TRP A 269 15.65 -7.86 3.46
CA TRP A 269 14.89 -6.74 2.90
C TRP A 269 14.65 -5.63 3.95
N ARG A 270 14.34 -5.98 5.19
CA ARG A 270 14.17 -5.00 6.28
C ARG A 270 15.46 -4.31 6.71
N GLU A 271 16.60 -4.95 6.50
CA GLU A 271 17.91 -4.45 6.90
C GLU A 271 18.64 -3.68 5.80
N ILE A 272 18.30 -3.89 4.54
CA ILE A 272 19.01 -3.39 3.36
C ILE A 272 19.07 -1.85 3.25
N GLY A 273 18.22 -1.14 3.96
CA GLY A 273 18.25 0.33 4.04
C GLY A 273 19.15 0.87 5.13
N LYS A 274 19.69 0.02 6.01
CA LYS A 274 20.46 0.44 7.20
C LYS A 274 21.98 0.41 7.03
N TYR A 275 22.50 -0.39 6.09
CA TYR A 275 23.92 -0.65 5.94
C TYR A 275 24.34 -0.61 4.47
N GLY A 276 25.22 0.31 4.12
CA GLY A 276 25.54 0.85 2.79
C GLY A 276 26.12 -0.05 1.69
N ALA A 277 26.07 -1.38 1.77
CA ALA A 277 26.71 -2.25 0.77
C ALA A 277 25.71 -3.26 0.15
N TYR A 278 24.77 -2.75 -0.67
CA TYR A 278 23.77 -3.57 -1.37
C TYR A 278 24.33 -4.82 -2.04
N PRO A 279 25.43 -4.76 -2.84
CA PRO A 279 25.98 -5.95 -3.48
C PRO A 279 26.41 -7.04 -2.49
N ILE A 280 27.05 -6.67 -1.39
CA ILE A 280 27.51 -7.63 -0.38
C ILE A 280 26.32 -8.34 0.27
N TYR A 281 25.24 -7.60 0.57
CA TYR A 281 24.03 -8.17 1.15
C TYR A 281 23.33 -9.14 0.19
N VAL A 282 23.19 -8.75 -1.08
CA VAL A 282 22.59 -9.59 -2.12
C VAL A 282 23.38 -10.88 -2.32
N ASN A 283 24.69 -10.77 -2.48
CA ASN A 283 25.58 -11.92 -2.66
C ASN A 283 25.53 -12.87 -1.44
N THR A 284 25.63 -12.33 -0.22
CA THR A 284 25.57 -13.13 1.00
C THR A 284 24.20 -13.82 1.14
N MET A 285 23.12 -13.12 0.79
CA MET A 285 21.77 -13.69 0.80
C MET A 285 21.66 -14.89 -0.15
N PHE A 286 22.00 -14.70 -1.43
CA PHE A 286 21.82 -15.76 -2.41
C PHE A 286 22.72 -16.97 -2.16
N ILE A 287 23.92 -16.77 -1.61
CA ILE A 287 24.78 -17.86 -1.15
C ILE A 287 24.07 -18.67 -0.06
N LYS A 288 23.52 -18.00 0.96
CA LYS A 288 22.78 -18.67 2.04
C LYS A 288 21.54 -19.39 1.51
N LEU A 289 20.76 -18.74 0.63
CA LEU A 289 19.58 -19.37 0.03
C LEU A 289 19.96 -20.63 -0.75
N TRP A 290 21.06 -20.61 -1.47
CA TRP A 290 21.55 -21.77 -2.21
C TRP A 290 21.98 -22.90 -1.27
N GLU A 291 22.70 -22.59 -0.19
CA GLU A 291 23.11 -23.56 0.83
C GLU A 291 21.88 -24.22 1.51
N GLU A 292 20.85 -23.46 1.84
CA GLU A 292 19.60 -23.97 2.39
C GLU A 292 18.83 -24.90 1.41
N ILE A 293 18.90 -24.61 0.12
CA ILE A 293 18.14 -25.33 -0.91
C ILE A 293 18.88 -26.60 -1.36
N ASN A 294 20.22 -26.60 -1.39
CA ASN A 294 21.03 -27.69 -1.95
C ASN A 294 21.82 -28.48 -0.89
N GLY A 295 21.87 -28.00 0.35
CA GLY A 295 22.50 -28.71 1.49
C GLY A 295 21.53 -29.65 2.16
#